data_7e18a63bfaf43a93a1749eed4452fc68
#
_entry.id   7e18a63bfaf43a93a1749eed4452fc68
#
_cell.length_a   1.000
_cell.length_b   1.000
_cell.length_c   1.000
_cell.angle_alpha   90.00
_cell.angle_beta   90.00
_cell.angle_gamma   90.00
#
_symmetry.space_group_name_H-M   'P 1'
#
loop_
_entity.id
_entity.type
_entity.pdbx_description
1 polymer ?
#
loop_
_entity_poly.entity_id
_entity_poly.type
_entity_poly.pdbx_seq_one_letter_code
_entity_poly.pdbx_strand_id
1 'polypeptide(L)'
;HEKIILVGHLAPYVVDSSKINSVIVLRKNPYELLDVYKKRGYSESKIKDNLGSEILGIITNDAINTFGEEKTFQIDASNSTPKTLVKKINAIIDRTDNGDIIDWLGLIQEKNDLKTFFEY
;
A
#
# COMPACT_ATOMS: atom_id res chain seq x y z
N HIS A 1 -17.98 10.74 -15.15
CA HIS A 1 -17.57 9.48 -14.56
C HIS A 1 -16.21 9.62 -13.88
N GLU A 2 -16.12 9.21 -12.62
CA GLU A 2 -14.86 9.14 -11.95
C GLU A 2 -14.10 7.89 -12.38
N LYS A 3 -12.82 8.07 -12.73
CA LYS A 3 -11.92 6.97 -13.02
C LYS A 3 -10.98 6.76 -11.84
N ILE A 4 -10.95 5.55 -11.34
CA ILE A 4 -10.21 5.17 -10.15
C ILE A 4 -9.25 4.04 -10.50
N ILE A 5 -8.04 4.14 -9.99
CA ILE A 5 -7.08 3.04 -10.04
C ILE A 5 -6.87 2.51 -8.62
N LEU A 6 -7.02 1.21 -8.46
CA LEU A 6 -6.61 0.51 -7.24
C LEU A 6 -5.22 -0.08 -7.47
N VAL A 7 -4.29 0.23 -6.59
CA VAL A 7 -2.92 -0.26 -6.67
C VAL A 7 -2.61 -1.06 -5.40
N GLY A 8 -2.24 -2.32 -5.57
CA GLY A 8 -1.72 -3.13 -4.47
C GLY A 8 -0.24 -3.40 -4.71
N HIS A 9 0.18 -4.65 -4.52
CA HIS A 9 1.56 -5.08 -4.77
C HIS A 9 1.85 -5.36 -6.25
N LEU A 10 0.90 -5.05 -7.13
CA LEU A 10 1.09 -5.19 -8.57
C LEU A 10 1.56 -3.86 -9.14
N ALA A 11 2.44 -3.91 -10.14
CA ALA A 11 2.92 -2.72 -10.80
C ALA A 11 1.75 -1.92 -11.38
N PRO A 12 1.73 -0.60 -11.24
CA PRO A 12 0.67 0.22 -11.82
C PRO A 12 0.72 0.12 -13.35
N TYR A 13 -0.46 0.04 -13.96
CA TYR A 13 -0.57 0.09 -15.41
C TYR A 13 -0.23 1.50 -15.89
N VAL A 14 0.42 1.59 -17.07
CA VAL A 14 0.66 2.88 -17.71
C VAL A 14 -0.67 3.41 -18.23
N VAL A 15 -1.22 4.40 -17.55
CA VAL A 15 -2.49 5.04 -17.91
C VAL A 15 -2.24 6.53 -18.04
N ASP A 16 -2.94 7.18 -18.94
CA ASP A 16 -2.91 8.62 -19.07
C ASP A 16 -3.42 9.25 -17.75
N SER A 17 -2.54 9.89 -17.02
CA SER A 17 -2.84 10.44 -15.70
C SER A 17 -3.92 11.51 -15.72
N SER A 18 -4.13 12.18 -16.86
CA SER A 18 -5.17 13.21 -17.01
C SER A 18 -6.58 12.64 -16.91
N LYS A 19 -6.75 11.33 -17.15
CA LYS A 19 -8.04 10.64 -17.10
C LYS A 19 -8.35 10.02 -15.76
N ILE A 20 -7.43 10.11 -14.80
CA ILE A 20 -7.56 9.48 -13.49
C ILE A 20 -7.95 10.52 -12.45
N ASN A 21 -9.03 10.28 -11.73
CA ASN A 21 -9.51 11.16 -10.67
C ASN A 21 -8.94 10.79 -9.30
N SER A 22 -8.75 9.51 -9.04
CA SER A 22 -8.22 9.02 -7.78
C SER A 22 -7.38 7.77 -7.98
N VAL A 23 -6.27 7.71 -7.27
CA VAL A 23 -5.42 6.53 -7.17
C VAL A 23 -5.43 6.10 -5.72
N ILE A 24 -5.88 4.89 -5.46
CA ILE A 24 -5.98 4.36 -4.10
C ILE A 24 -4.96 3.24 -3.95
N VAL A 25 -3.99 3.45 -3.08
CA VAL A 25 -2.93 2.48 -2.78
C VAL A 25 -3.35 1.68 -1.56
N LEU A 26 -3.51 0.38 -1.75
CA LEU A 26 -3.85 -0.53 -0.66
C LEU A 26 -2.55 -0.94 0.02
N ARG A 27 -2.39 -0.50 1.27
CA ARG A 27 -1.23 -0.79 2.10
C ARG A 27 -1.56 -1.93 3.06
N LYS A 28 -0.58 -2.73 3.39
CA LYS A 28 -0.79 -3.86 4.30
C LYS A 28 0.35 -3.96 5.31
N ASN A 29 0.00 -4.27 6.56
CA ASN A 29 0.96 -4.41 7.65
C ASN A 29 2.04 -5.44 7.28
N PRO A 30 3.33 -5.07 7.35
CA PRO A 30 4.42 -5.97 6.96
C PRO A 30 4.49 -7.25 7.79
N TYR A 31 4.02 -7.26 9.02
CA TYR A 31 3.95 -8.49 9.82
C TYR A 31 2.97 -9.49 9.21
N GLU A 32 1.82 -9.02 8.73
CA GLU A 32 0.86 -9.88 8.03
C GLU A 32 1.41 -10.39 6.70
N LEU A 33 2.08 -9.51 5.94
CA LEU A 33 2.68 -9.88 4.67
C LEU A 33 3.79 -10.92 4.85
N LEU A 34 4.58 -10.80 5.90
CA LEU A 34 5.63 -11.76 6.21
C LEU A 34 5.05 -13.17 6.36
N ASP A 35 3.96 -13.30 7.11
CA ASP A 35 3.29 -14.58 7.28
C ASP A 35 2.73 -15.14 5.96
N VAL A 36 2.11 -14.29 5.15
CA VAL A 36 1.58 -14.67 3.83
C VAL A 36 2.70 -15.18 2.91
N TYR A 37 3.82 -14.45 2.84
CA TYR A 37 4.93 -14.79 1.96
C TYR A 37 5.60 -16.09 2.38
N LYS A 38 5.75 -16.31 3.70
CA LYS A 38 6.28 -17.57 4.22
C LYS A 38 5.38 -18.75 3.86
N LYS A 39 4.07 -18.59 4.01
CA LYS A 39 3.09 -19.63 3.64
C LYS A 39 3.11 -19.94 2.16
N ARG A 40 3.38 -18.95 1.31
CA ARG A 40 3.50 -19.12 -0.14
C ARG A 40 4.84 -19.73 -0.56
N GLY A 41 5.77 -19.90 0.36
CA GLY A 41 7.08 -20.47 0.08
C GLY A 41 8.01 -19.57 -0.72
N TYR A 42 7.86 -18.26 -0.62
CA TYR A 42 8.77 -17.31 -1.28
C TYR A 42 10.16 -17.41 -0.69
N SER A 43 11.19 -17.21 -1.52
CA SER A 43 12.57 -17.16 -1.04
C SER A 43 12.77 -16.03 -0.04
N GLU A 44 13.74 -16.19 0.86
CA GLU A 44 14.07 -15.18 1.85
C GLU A 44 14.40 -13.83 1.21
N SER A 45 15.16 -13.84 0.12
CA SER A 45 15.51 -12.63 -0.63
C SER A 45 14.26 -11.94 -1.19
N LYS A 46 13.34 -12.69 -1.80
CA LYS A 46 12.10 -12.16 -2.35
C LYS A 46 11.21 -11.57 -1.25
N ILE A 47 11.13 -12.25 -0.10
CA ILE A 47 10.36 -11.76 1.05
C ILE A 47 10.92 -10.41 1.53
N LYS A 48 12.23 -10.31 1.73
CA LYS A 48 12.86 -9.07 2.20
C LYS A 48 12.70 -7.92 1.23
N ASP A 49 12.86 -8.18 -0.07
CA ASP A 49 12.68 -7.14 -1.09
C ASP A 49 11.25 -6.62 -1.13
N ASN A 50 10.27 -7.51 -1.10
CA ASN A 50 8.86 -7.13 -1.13
C ASN A 50 8.43 -6.41 0.16
N LEU A 51 8.89 -6.88 1.32
CA LEU A 51 8.60 -6.24 2.59
C LEU A 51 9.27 -4.88 2.69
N GLY A 52 10.53 -4.76 2.27
CA GLY A 52 11.23 -3.49 2.24
C GLY A 52 10.51 -2.46 1.39
N SER A 53 10.04 -2.85 0.23
CA SER A 53 9.26 -2.00 -0.67
C SER A 53 7.98 -1.50 0.01
N GLU A 54 7.24 -2.37 0.69
CA GLU A 54 6.02 -1.98 1.42
C GLU A 54 6.33 -1.05 2.59
N ILE A 55 7.35 -1.37 3.39
CA ILE A 55 7.72 -0.57 4.56
C ILE A 55 8.12 0.84 4.15
N LEU A 56 8.88 0.98 3.08
CA LEU A 56 9.35 2.28 2.58
C LEU A 56 8.33 3.02 1.71
N GLY A 57 7.20 2.40 1.41
CA GLY A 57 6.14 3.05 0.64
C GLY A 57 6.50 3.32 -0.81
N ILE A 58 7.28 2.45 -1.44
CA ILE A 58 7.77 2.63 -2.82
C ILE A 58 6.60 2.78 -3.79
N ILE A 59 5.57 1.94 -3.68
CA ILE A 59 4.41 1.97 -4.58
C ILE A 59 3.65 3.29 -4.43
N THR A 60 3.48 3.77 -3.21
CA THR A 60 2.83 5.06 -2.95
C THR A 60 3.62 6.21 -3.55
N ASN A 61 4.94 6.21 -3.38
CA ASN A 61 5.79 7.24 -3.96
C ASN A 61 5.74 7.23 -5.49
N ASP A 62 5.73 6.05 -6.10
CA ASP A 62 5.59 5.90 -7.55
C ASP A 62 4.23 6.44 -8.03
N ALA A 63 3.16 6.15 -7.30
CA ALA A 63 1.83 6.66 -7.61
C ALA A 63 1.77 8.19 -7.51
N ILE A 64 2.35 8.76 -6.46
CA ILE A 64 2.43 10.23 -6.30
C ILE A 64 3.21 10.86 -7.45
N ASN A 65 4.33 10.28 -7.83
CA ASN A 65 5.15 10.80 -8.93
C ASN A 65 4.44 10.71 -10.28
N THR A 66 3.61 9.70 -10.48
CA THR A 66 2.89 9.48 -11.75
C THR A 66 1.60 10.28 -11.84
N PHE A 67 0.83 10.34 -10.76
CA PHE A 67 -0.54 10.87 -10.77
C PHE A 67 -0.71 12.17 -9.98
N GLY A 68 0.22 12.49 -9.10
CA GLY A 68 0.16 13.66 -8.24
C GLY A 68 -0.31 13.32 -6.84
N GLU A 69 0.15 14.10 -5.88
CA GLU A 69 -0.18 13.93 -4.47
C GLU A 69 -1.67 14.12 -4.20
N GLU A 70 -2.28 15.09 -4.85
CA GLU A 70 -3.70 15.42 -4.65
C GLU A 70 -4.66 14.34 -5.12
N LYS A 71 -4.21 13.43 -5.99
CA LYS A 71 -5.02 12.32 -6.50
C LYS A 71 -4.72 10.99 -5.82
N THR A 72 -3.67 10.92 -5.02
CA THR A 72 -3.16 9.67 -4.45
C THR A 72 -3.56 9.55 -2.98
N PHE A 73 -4.22 8.45 -2.66
CA PHE A 73 -4.71 8.14 -1.32
C PHE A 73 -4.22 6.78 -0.90
N GLN A 74 -4.05 6.58 0.41
CA GLN A 74 -3.64 5.29 0.95
C GLN A 74 -4.74 4.73 1.85
N ILE A 75 -4.91 3.42 1.83
CA ILE A 75 -5.79 2.71 2.76
C ILE A 75 -4.99 1.59 3.42
N ASP A 76 -5.05 1.52 4.75
CA ASP A 76 -4.55 0.37 5.48
C ASP A 76 -5.56 -0.76 5.34
N ALA A 77 -5.23 -1.73 4.49
CA ALA A 77 -6.08 -2.88 4.21
C ALA A 77 -5.80 -4.07 5.14
N SER A 78 -5.01 -3.86 6.20
CA SER A 78 -4.70 -4.90 7.19
C SER A 78 -5.95 -5.31 7.92
N ASN A 79 -6.15 -6.63 8.07
CA ASN A 79 -7.32 -7.18 8.77
C ASN A 79 -8.68 -6.69 8.26
N SER A 80 -8.72 -6.17 7.04
CA SER A 80 -9.95 -5.65 6.46
C SER A 80 -10.73 -6.72 5.72
N THR A 81 -12.05 -6.70 5.88
CA THR A 81 -12.94 -7.49 5.02
C THR A 81 -13.17 -6.74 3.71
N PRO A 82 -13.55 -7.44 2.63
CA PRO A 82 -13.91 -6.77 1.38
C PRO A 82 -14.99 -5.70 1.56
N LYS A 83 -15.97 -5.95 2.41
CA LYS A 83 -17.05 -5.01 2.70
C LYS A 83 -16.53 -3.72 3.35
N THR A 84 -15.66 -3.83 4.35
CA THR A 84 -15.05 -2.67 5.01
C THR A 84 -14.18 -1.89 4.06
N LEU A 85 -13.41 -2.59 3.21
CA LEU A 85 -12.53 -1.97 2.24
C LEU A 85 -13.32 -1.15 1.21
N VAL A 86 -14.42 -1.70 0.70
CA VAL A 86 -15.30 -1.00 -0.24
C VAL A 86 -15.87 0.28 0.37
N LYS A 87 -16.26 0.25 1.64
CA LYS A 87 -16.72 1.45 2.36
C LYS A 87 -15.66 2.54 2.42
N LYS A 88 -14.42 2.17 2.72
CA LYS A 88 -13.30 3.13 2.76
C LYS A 88 -13.03 3.72 1.38
N ILE A 89 -13.04 2.89 0.35
CA ILE A 89 -12.83 3.33 -1.02
C ILE A 89 -13.91 4.33 -1.42
N ASN A 90 -15.16 4.03 -1.15
CA ASN A 90 -16.28 4.92 -1.47
C ASN A 90 -16.20 6.25 -0.72
N ALA A 91 -15.77 6.23 0.54
CA ALA A 91 -15.59 7.46 1.31
C ALA A 91 -14.51 8.36 0.69
N ILE A 92 -13.45 7.79 0.17
CA ILE A 92 -12.40 8.56 -0.54
C ILE A 92 -12.96 9.12 -1.85
N ILE A 93 -13.71 8.34 -2.61
CA ILE A 93 -14.35 8.78 -3.86
C ILE A 93 -15.29 9.95 -3.59
N ASP A 94 -16.07 9.88 -2.53
CA ASP A 94 -17.04 10.91 -2.13
C ASP A 94 -16.40 12.12 -1.46
N ARG A 95 -15.07 12.09 -1.28
CA ARG A 95 -14.30 13.16 -0.61
C ARG A 95 -14.70 13.39 0.85
N THR A 96 -15.23 12.37 1.52
CA THR A 96 -15.54 12.39 2.95
C THR A 96 -14.42 11.82 3.81
N ASP A 97 -13.41 11.22 3.18
CA ASP A 97 -12.24 10.66 3.84
C ASP A 97 -11.00 10.94 2.98
N ASN A 98 -9.89 11.24 3.61
CA ASN A 98 -8.61 11.50 2.94
C ASN A 98 -7.68 10.29 2.95
N GLY A 99 -8.16 9.14 3.39
CA GLY A 99 -7.37 7.92 3.51
C GLY A 99 -6.64 7.84 4.85
N ASP A 100 -5.73 6.89 4.93
CA ASP A 100 -4.98 6.59 6.15
C ASP A 100 -3.55 7.11 6.05
N ILE A 101 -2.96 7.44 7.20
CA ILE A 101 -1.55 7.77 7.31
C ILE A 101 -0.82 6.47 7.66
N ILE A 102 0.14 6.08 6.84
CA ILE A 102 0.85 4.81 6.96
C ILE A 102 2.32 5.06 7.32
N ASP A 103 2.74 4.56 8.46
CA ASP A 103 4.13 4.63 8.92
C ASP A 103 4.58 3.25 9.45
N TRP A 104 4.83 2.33 8.53
CA TRP A 104 5.31 1.00 8.89
C TRP A 104 6.70 1.02 9.50
N LEU A 105 7.56 1.93 9.04
CA LEU A 105 8.92 2.05 9.58
C LEU A 105 8.88 2.42 11.07
N GLY A 106 8.03 3.38 11.43
CA GLY A 106 7.83 3.77 12.84
C GLY A 106 7.33 2.62 13.69
N LEU A 107 6.36 1.84 13.17
CA LEU A 107 5.84 0.66 13.86
C LEU A 107 6.93 -0.37 14.13
N ILE A 108 7.75 -0.65 13.12
CA ILE A 108 8.83 -1.64 13.22
C ILE A 108 9.92 -1.18 14.19
N GLN A 109 10.27 0.11 14.17
CA GLN A 109 11.21 0.71 15.12
C GLN A 109 10.69 0.60 16.55
N GLU A 110 9.42 0.91 16.75
CA GLU A 110 8.79 0.83 18.07
C GLU A 110 8.84 -0.60 18.63
N LYS A 111 8.71 -1.61 17.78
CA LYS A 111 8.78 -3.03 18.15
C LYS A 111 10.21 -3.59 18.16
N ASN A 112 11.22 -2.78 17.86
CA ASN A 112 12.62 -3.20 17.77
C ASN A 112 12.88 -4.32 16.76
N ASP A 113 12.16 -4.33 15.66
CA ASP A 113 12.23 -5.39 14.65
C ASP A 113 12.92 -4.98 13.35
N LEU A 114 13.69 -3.88 13.33
CA LEU A 114 14.39 -3.44 12.11
C LEU A 114 15.25 -4.53 11.49
N LYS A 115 15.97 -5.29 12.31
CA LYS A 115 16.84 -6.37 11.82
C LYS A 115 16.05 -7.48 11.14
N THR A 116 14.85 -7.78 11.65
CA THR A 116 14.00 -8.81 11.06
C THR A 116 13.68 -8.54 9.59
N PHE A 117 13.48 -7.27 9.25
CA PHE A 117 13.05 -6.87 7.91
C PHE A 117 14.20 -6.39 7.01
N PHE A 118 15.26 -5.82 7.54
CA PHE A 118 16.31 -5.15 6.76
C PHE A 118 17.70 -5.78 6.87
N GLU A 119 17.91 -6.77 7.72
CA GLU A 119 19.19 -7.47 7.80
C GLU A 119 19.22 -8.64 6.82
N TYR A 120 20.23 -8.64 5.97
CA TYR A 120 20.41 -9.66 4.94
C TYR A 120 21.55 -10.62 5.29
#